data_991cf37e801f3252bb3fa1e453c35ed3
#
_entry.id   991cf37e801f3252bb3fa1e453c35ed3
#
_cell.length_a   1.000
_cell.length_b   1.000
_cell.length_c   1.000
_cell.angle_alpha   90.00
_cell.angle_beta   90.00
_cell.angle_gamma   90.00
#
_symmetry.space_group_name_H-M   'P 1'
#
loop_
_entity.id
_entity.type
_entity.pdbx_description
1 polymer ?
#
loop_
_entity_poly.entity_id
_entity_poly.type
_entity_poly.pdbx_seq_one_letter_code
_entity_poly.pdbx_strand_id
1 'polypeptide(L)'
;TDPQTNVVAAEFLCRLHGEFYDLMPERLRWATGAGEERAWVKAGAIREQYVRVGNHVPPAPEALNGFLQRFEQAFNPSGMHGLRPLIALTAAHHRLTWIHPFLDGNGRVARLFTDAYFQRIKLAGYGLWNVSRGLARRRTDYREFLAAADSPRQGDLDGRGNLSDRMLTDFCRFFLEVCLDQTTYMNGLLALNGLLDRLERYVVLRNSGLVVDVQGKTAAALHPRVAALLKVVATTGEISRGEAFRVIEMSERTGRNILKTLLDEGMLLTRSDKGPVRLGFPAHVAGYWFPQLYPTEDHR
;
A
#
# COMPACT_ATOMS: atom_id res chain seq x y z
N THR A 1 1.09 0.25 13.79
CA THR A 1 2.39 0.12 14.52
C THR A 1 2.37 1.03 15.73
N ASP A 2 2.72 0.48 16.90
CA ASP A 2 2.94 1.25 18.10
C ASP A 2 3.97 2.38 17.81
N PRO A 3 3.72 3.64 18.25
CA PRO A 3 4.65 4.75 18.06
C PRO A 3 6.06 4.53 18.60
N GLN A 4 6.25 3.57 19.49
CA GLN A 4 7.54 3.20 20.05
C GLN A 4 8.28 2.11 19.25
N THR A 5 7.62 1.49 18.25
CA THR A 5 8.22 0.40 17.47
C THR A 5 9.39 0.91 16.64
N ASN A 6 10.56 0.31 16.81
CA ASN A 6 11.73 0.54 15.96
C ASN A 6 11.57 -0.27 14.65
N VAL A 7 11.09 0.40 13.60
CA VAL A 7 10.79 -0.25 12.31
C VAL A 7 12.02 -0.71 11.52
N VAL A 8 13.21 -0.27 11.90
CA VAL A 8 14.49 -0.65 11.26
C VAL A 8 15.23 -1.75 12.02
N ALA A 9 14.73 -2.16 13.18
CA ALA A 9 15.33 -3.23 13.96
C ALA A 9 15.17 -4.59 13.27
N ALA A 10 16.17 -5.46 13.41
CA ALA A 10 16.17 -6.81 12.83
C ALA A 10 14.95 -7.61 13.30
N GLU A 11 14.57 -7.51 14.57
CA GLU A 11 13.41 -8.17 15.17
C GLU A 11 12.10 -7.75 14.50
N PHE A 12 11.98 -6.47 14.13
CA PHE A 12 10.81 -5.97 13.41
C PHE A 12 10.73 -6.55 12.00
N LEU A 13 11.85 -6.60 11.27
CA LEU A 13 11.93 -7.17 9.93
C LEU A 13 11.60 -8.68 9.96
N CYS A 14 12.14 -9.40 10.95
CA CYS A 14 11.82 -10.81 11.19
C CYS A 14 10.33 -11.02 11.48
N ARG A 15 9.72 -10.14 12.29
CA ARG A 15 8.27 -10.19 12.57
C ARG A 15 7.45 -9.97 11.29
N LEU A 16 7.77 -8.95 10.47
CA LEU A 16 7.09 -8.73 9.19
C LEU A 16 7.16 -9.94 8.27
N HIS A 17 8.33 -10.58 8.19
CA HIS A 17 8.52 -11.79 7.41
C HIS A 17 7.70 -12.95 7.99
N GLY A 18 7.69 -13.11 9.32
CA GLY A 18 6.94 -14.14 10.01
C GLY A 18 5.45 -14.04 9.78
N GLU A 19 4.86 -12.90 10.09
CA GLU A 19 3.43 -12.64 9.92
C GLU A 19 2.98 -12.83 8.45
N PHE A 20 3.81 -12.42 7.49
CA PHE A 20 3.50 -12.63 6.08
C PHE A 20 3.52 -14.12 5.70
N TYR A 21 4.54 -14.88 6.13
CA TYR A 21 4.67 -16.30 5.78
C TYR A 21 3.68 -17.18 6.54
N ASP A 22 3.26 -16.81 7.75
CA ASP A 22 2.24 -17.54 8.51
C ASP A 22 0.86 -17.50 7.84
N LEU A 23 0.58 -16.46 7.08
CA LEU A 23 -0.64 -16.34 6.27
C LEU A 23 -0.53 -17.04 4.90
N MET A 24 0.69 -17.47 4.52
CA MET A 24 0.91 -18.05 3.19
C MET A 24 0.57 -19.55 3.19
N PRO A 25 -0.12 -20.05 2.15
CA PRO A 25 -0.32 -21.48 1.99
C PRO A 25 1.01 -22.26 1.95
N GLU A 26 1.06 -23.42 2.59
CA GLU A 26 2.26 -24.23 2.77
C GLU A 26 3.00 -24.51 1.46
N ARG A 27 2.27 -24.78 0.36
CA ARG A 27 2.82 -25.02 -0.97
C ARG A 27 3.66 -23.84 -1.52
N LEU A 28 3.47 -22.62 -1.02
CA LEU A 28 4.18 -21.41 -1.43
C LEU A 28 5.32 -21.02 -0.48
N ARG A 29 5.59 -21.82 0.56
CA ARG A 29 6.66 -21.57 1.53
C ARG A 29 7.99 -22.25 1.15
N TRP A 30 8.19 -22.56 -0.12
CA TRP A 30 9.40 -23.18 -0.61
C TRP A 30 10.17 -22.24 -1.53
N ALA A 31 11.45 -22.03 -1.22
CA ALA A 31 12.38 -21.36 -2.11
C ALA A 31 13.05 -22.40 -3.02
N THR A 32 13.23 -22.07 -4.29
CA THR A 32 13.93 -22.92 -5.25
C THR A 32 15.30 -22.30 -5.55
N GLY A 33 16.37 -23.03 -5.28
CA GLY A 33 17.73 -22.64 -5.61
C GLY A 33 18.06 -22.82 -7.09
N ALA A 34 19.25 -22.36 -7.51
CA ALA A 34 19.71 -22.44 -8.90
C ALA A 34 19.90 -23.88 -9.42
N GLY A 35 20.01 -24.86 -8.53
CA GLY A 35 20.13 -26.29 -8.82
C GLY A 35 18.83 -27.08 -8.67
N GLU A 36 17.66 -26.44 -8.72
CA GLU A 36 16.34 -27.03 -8.45
C GLU A 36 16.14 -27.56 -7.01
N GLU A 37 17.12 -27.41 -6.16
CA GLU A 37 16.99 -27.73 -4.75
C GLU A 37 15.93 -26.83 -4.10
N ARG A 38 14.99 -27.46 -3.38
CA ARG A 38 13.91 -26.76 -2.68
C ARG A 38 14.24 -26.69 -1.19
N ALA A 39 14.24 -25.50 -0.65
CA ALA A 39 14.43 -25.27 0.78
C ALA A 39 13.18 -24.67 1.40
N TRP A 40 12.82 -25.15 2.59
CA TRP A 40 11.70 -24.63 3.35
C TRP A 40 12.02 -23.22 3.89
N VAL A 41 11.15 -22.27 3.62
CA VAL A 41 11.28 -20.90 4.14
C VAL A 41 10.71 -20.85 5.56
N LYS A 42 11.59 -20.76 6.53
CA LYS A 42 11.22 -20.63 7.94
C LYS A 42 10.72 -19.20 8.20
N ALA A 43 9.46 -19.08 8.61
CA ALA A 43 8.83 -17.79 8.90
C ALA A 43 9.64 -17.01 9.96
N GLY A 44 9.95 -15.75 9.67
CA GLY A 44 10.68 -14.86 10.57
C GLY A 44 12.18 -15.15 10.75
N ALA A 45 12.73 -16.20 10.13
CA ALA A 45 14.13 -16.57 10.33
C ALA A 45 15.06 -15.91 9.30
N ILE A 46 16.16 -15.35 9.78
CA ILE A 46 17.28 -14.92 8.93
C ILE A 46 17.90 -16.17 8.30
N ARG A 47 18.30 -16.07 7.02
CA ARG A 47 18.89 -17.18 6.28
C ARG A 47 20.28 -17.57 6.82
N GLU A 48 20.55 -18.84 6.75
CA GLU A 48 21.85 -19.43 7.03
C GLU A 48 22.55 -19.90 5.75
N GLN A 49 21.85 -19.81 4.60
CA GLN A 49 22.32 -20.25 3.31
C GLN A 49 22.85 -19.09 2.48
N TYR A 50 23.84 -19.38 1.63
CA TYR A 50 24.25 -18.48 0.57
C TYR A 50 23.15 -18.42 -0.50
N VAL A 51 22.84 -17.22 -0.96
CA VAL A 51 21.81 -16.98 -1.99
C VAL A 51 22.36 -16.09 -3.09
N ARG A 52 21.75 -16.16 -4.27
CA ARG A 52 22.05 -15.28 -5.40
C ARG A 52 20.74 -14.78 -5.99
N VAL A 53 20.67 -13.50 -6.34
CA VAL A 53 19.48 -12.85 -6.89
C VAL A 53 19.84 -12.20 -8.22
N GLY A 54 19.65 -12.92 -9.31
CA GLY A 54 20.15 -12.49 -10.61
C GLY A 54 21.66 -12.35 -10.59
N ASN A 55 22.19 -11.15 -10.83
CA ASN A 55 23.62 -10.85 -10.77
C ASN A 55 24.11 -10.42 -9.38
N HIS A 56 23.18 -10.10 -8.46
CA HIS A 56 23.54 -9.71 -7.10
C HIS A 56 23.90 -10.91 -6.24
N VAL A 57 25.03 -10.81 -5.53
CA VAL A 57 25.47 -11.76 -4.50
C VAL A 57 25.35 -11.06 -3.15
N PRO A 58 24.31 -11.37 -2.37
CA PRO A 58 24.13 -10.78 -1.04
C PRO A 58 25.26 -11.15 -0.07
N PRO A 59 25.42 -10.40 1.04
CA PRO A 59 26.41 -10.72 2.07
C PRO A 59 26.32 -12.16 2.55
N ALA A 60 27.47 -12.69 2.97
CA ALA A 60 27.56 -14.02 3.58
C ALA A 60 26.64 -14.13 4.82
N PRO A 61 26.04 -15.28 5.11
CA PRO A 61 25.12 -15.45 6.26
C PRO A 61 25.73 -14.97 7.59
N GLU A 62 26.98 -15.24 7.82
CA GLU A 62 27.71 -14.89 9.05
C GLU A 62 27.83 -13.37 9.24
N ALA A 63 27.78 -12.59 8.16
CA ALA A 63 27.88 -11.15 8.18
C ALA A 63 26.52 -10.43 8.36
N LEU A 64 25.39 -11.15 8.20
CA LEU A 64 24.06 -10.54 8.17
C LEU A 64 23.73 -9.75 9.43
N ASN A 65 24.05 -10.27 10.61
CA ASN A 65 23.79 -9.56 11.87
C ASN A 65 24.51 -8.21 11.92
N GLY A 66 25.77 -8.14 11.48
CA GLY A 66 26.53 -6.90 11.44
C GLY A 66 25.97 -5.90 10.40
N PHE A 67 25.44 -6.40 9.27
CA PHE A 67 24.77 -5.54 8.28
C PHE A 67 23.42 -5.02 8.78
N LEU A 68 22.64 -5.84 9.47
CA LEU A 68 21.36 -5.42 10.05
C LEU A 68 21.54 -4.42 11.19
N GLN A 69 22.56 -4.58 12.04
CA GLN A 69 22.89 -3.59 13.06
C GLN A 69 23.27 -2.23 12.45
N ARG A 70 24.10 -2.24 11.39
CA ARG A 70 24.44 -1.00 10.66
C ARG A 70 23.24 -0.41 9.94
N PHE A 71 22.34 -1.24 9.41
CA PHE A 71 21.09 -0.80 8.82
C PHE A 71 20.22 -0.06 9.84
N GLU A 72 20.05 -0.62 11.02
CA GLU A 72 19.32 0.00 12.11
C GLU A 72 19.92 1.36 12.51
N GLN A 73 21.23 1.42 12.71
CA GLN A 73 21.91 2.65 13.08
C GLN A 73 21.80 3.75 12.02
N ALA A 74 21.93 3.37 10.73
CA ALA A 74 21.96 4.34 9.63
C ALA A 74 20.57 4.87 9.28
N PHE A 75 19.52 4.08 9.43
CA PHE A 75 18.19 4.38 8.90
C PHE A 75 17.11 4.58 9.96
N ASN A 76 17.46 4.59 11.26
CA ASN A 76 16.49 4.90 12.30
C ASN A 76 15.99 6.34 12.14
N PRO A 77 14.66 6.57 11.95
CA PRO A 77 14.12 7.90 11.74
C PRO A 77 14.14 8.78 12.99
N SER A 78 14.44 8.21 14.17
CA SER A 78 14.51 8.96 15.41
C SER A 78 15.64 10.00 15.35
N GLY A 79 15.29 11.28 15.55
CA GLY A 79 16.25 12.39 15.43
C GLY A 79 16.47 12.91 14.00
N MET A 80 15.82 12.34 12.99
CA MET A 80 15.82 12.90 11.64
C MET A 80 14.70 13.94 11.50
N HIS A 81 15.00 15.05 10.80
CA HIS A 81 14.06 16.16 10.61
C HIS A 81 13.91 16.54 9.13
N GLY A 82 12.80 17.19 8.79
CA GLY A 82 12.50 17.65 7.44
C GLY A 82 12.38 16.50 6.44
N LEU A 83 13.08 16.57 5.32
CA LEU A 83 13.05 15.56 4.26
C LEU A 83 14.01 14.38 4.51
N ARG A 84 14.88 14.46 5.52
CA ARG A 84 15.85 13.40 5.79
C ARG A 84 15.23 12.01 5.99
N PRO A 85 14.12 11.85 6.75
CA PRO A 85 13.51 10.53 6.89
C PRO A 85 13.01 9.94 5.57
N LEU A 86 12.53 10.79 4.65
CA LEU A 86 12.05 10.34 3.33
C LEU A 86 13.22 9.84 2.46
N ILE A 87 14.32 10.59 2.42
CA ILE A 87 15.52 10.18 1.69
C ILE A 87 16.13 8.93 2.31
N ALA A 88 16.22 8.88 3.65
CA ALA A 88 16.71 7.72 4.38
C ALA A 88 15.88 6.46 4.08
N LEU A 89 14.57 6.57 4.02
CA LEU A 89 13.69 5.46 3.67
C LEU A 89 13.99 4.90 2.28
N THR A 90 14.16 5.75 1.26
CA THR A 90 14.43 5.27 -0.10
C THR A 90 15.76 4.50 -0.17
N ALA A 91 16.80 5.02 0.48
CA ALA A 91 18.08 4.34 0.59
C ALA A 91 17.99 3.06 1.45
N ALA A 92 17.18 3.07 2.52
CA ALA A 92 16.92 1.90 3.36
C ALA A 92 16.20 0.79 2.58
N HIS A 93 15.22 1.14 1.75
CA HIS A 93 14.54 0.16 0.90
C HIS A 93 15.53 -0.59 -0.01
N HIS A 94 16.41 0.14 -0.69
CA HIS A 94 17.49 -0.47 -1.47
C HIS A 94 18.42 -1.31 -0.59
N ARG A 95 18.89 -0.75 0.54
CA ARG A 95 19.84 -1.44 1.40
C ARG A 95 19.29 -2.74 1.98
N LEU A 96 17.99 -2.78 2.34
CA LEU A 96 17.35 -3.99 2.83
C LEU A 96 17.26 -5.06 1.74
N THR A 97 16.92 -4.69 0.51
CA THR A 97 16.91 -5.61 -0.62
C THR A 97 18.31 -6.11 -0.97
N TRP A 98 19.34 -5.29 -0.82
CA TRP A 98 20.74 -5.64 -1.03
C TRP A 98 21.27 -6.60 0.06
N ILE A 99 20.96 -6.37 1.34
CA ILE A 99 21.34 -7.28 2.45
C ILE A 99 20.70 -8.64 2.24
N HIS A 100 19.47 -8.68 1.75
CA HIS A 100 18.71 -9.90 1.46
C HIS A 100 18.69 -10.89 2.62
N PRO A 101 18.16 -10.49 3.81
CA PRO A 101 18.35 -11.25 5.04
C PRO A 101 17.57 -12.57 5.10
N PHE A 102 16.55 -12.77 4.26
CA PHE A 102 15.70 -13.96 4.27
C PHE A 102 15.99 -14.88 3.09
N LEU A 103 15.65 -16.16 3.22
CA LEU A 103 15.83 -17.14 2.14
C LEU A 103 14.94 -16.84 0.92
N ASP A 104 13.72 -16.36 1.15
CA ASP A 104 12.78 -15.80 0.16
C ASP A 104 11.98 -14.67 0.79
N GLY A 105 11.19 -13.94 0.00
CA GLY A 105 10.28 -12.90 0.51
C GLY A 105 10.89 -11.53 0.76
N ASN A 106 12.18 -11.32 0.50
CA ASN A 106 12.87 -10.06 0.78
C ASN A 106 12.21 -8.85 0.11
N GLY A 107 11.78 -8.97 -1.15
CA GLY A 107 11.07 -7.89 -1.84
C GLY A 107 9.69 -7.57 -1.23
N ARG A 108 9.01 -8.56 -0.65
CA ARG A 108 7.73 -8.38 0.06
C ARG A 108 7.97 -7.67 1.39
N VAL A 109 8.96 -8.14 2.15
CA VAL A 109 9.36 -7.49 3.41
C VAL A 109 9.84 -6.06 3.17
N ALA A 110 10.63 -5.77 2.13
CA ALA A 110 11.07 -4.42 1.82
C ALA A 110 9.89 -3.46 1.55
N ARG A 111 8.83 -3.92 0.88
CA ARG A 111 7.62 -3.12 0.69
C ARG A 111 6.82 -2.92 1.97
N LEU A 112 6.62 -3.97 2.76
CA LEU A 112 5.95 -3.88 4.07
C LEU A 112 6.74 -2.99 5.05
N PHE A 113 8.06 -3.10 5.05
CA PHE A 113 8.96 -2.21 5.78
C PHE A 113 8.77 -0.74 5.36
N THR A 114 8.69 -0.49 4.04
CA THR A 114 8.45 0.85 3.52
C THR A 114 7.13 1.43 4.03
N ASP A 115 6.06 0.63 4.00
CA ASP A 115 4.75 1.03 4.52
C ASP A 115 4.83 1.34 6.03
N ALA A 116 5.49 0.49 6.81
CA ALA A 116 5.68 0.71 8.24
C ALA A 116 6.51 1.96 8.54
N TYR A 117 7.55 2.23 7.74
CA TYR A 117 8.39 3.40 7.90
C TYR A 117 7.64 4.69 7.60
N PHE A 118 6.85 4.74 6.51
CA PHE A 118 5.99 5.90 6.22
C PHE A 118 5.01 6.19 7.35
N GLN A 119 4.40 5.15 7.95
CA GLN A 119 3.53 5.30 9.11
C GLN A 119 4.31 5.81 10.33
N ARG A 120 5.52 5.30 10.55
CA ARG A 120 6.39 5.69 11.67
C ARG A 120 6.77 7.18 11.63
N ILE A 121 7.09 7.70 10.45
CA ILE A 121 7.39 9.13 10.27
C ILE A 121 6.13 10.00 10.14
N LYS A 122 4.94 9.39 10.24
CA LYS A 122 3.64 10.07 10.15
C LYS A 122 3.51 10.92 8.88
N LEU A 123 3.92 10.36 7.74
CA LEU A 123 3.81 11.06 6.46
C LEU A 123 2.34 11.41 6.19
N ALA A 124 2.06 12.71 6.03
CA ALA A 124 0.71 13.19 5.82
C ALA A 124 0.05 12.54 4.59
N GLY A 125 -1.18 12.05 4.76
CA GLY A 125 -1.95 11.40 3.69
C GLY A 125 -1.48 9.96 3.35
N TYR A 126 -0.45 9.44 3.99
CA TYR A 126 -0.08 8.04 3.79
C TYR A 126 -1.17 7.11 4.34
N GLY A 127 -1.47 6.05 3.59
CA GLY A 127 -2.65 5.20 3.83
C GLY A 127 -3.80 5.46 2.86
N LEU A 128 -3.86 6.66 2.25
CA LEU A 128 -4.74 6.93 1.11
C LEU A 128 -4.11 6.47 -0.20
N TRP A 129 -2.80 6.44 -0.30
CA TRP A 129 -2.03 5.96 -1.43
C TRP A 129 -1.03 4.89 -0.97
N ASN A 130 -0.50 4.11 -1.93
CA ASN A 130 0.41 3.01 -1.63
C ASN A 130 1.54 2.96 -2.66
N VAL A 131 2.78 2.99 -2.16
CA VAL A 131 3.98 2.93 -3.01
C VAL A 131 4.10 1.60 -3.74
N SER A 132 3.68 0.49 -3.13
CA SER A 132 3.76 -0.85 -3.73
C SER A 132 3.00 -0.95 -5.04
N ARG A 133 1.86 -0.25 -5.17
CA ARG A 133 1.12 -0.14 -6.43
C ARG A 133 1.95 0.59 -7.50
N GLY A 134 2.58 1.69 -7.15
CA GLY A 134 3.43 2.45 -8.07
C GLY A 134 4.64 1.64 -8.55
N LEU A 135 5.32 0.95 -7.64
CA LEU A 135 6.43 0.05 -7.97
C LEU A 135 5.99 -1.12 -8.85
N ALA A 136 4.77 -1.66 -8.63
CA ALA A 136 4.23 -2.73 -9.46
C ALA A 136 3.94 -2.26 -10.90
N ARG A 137 3.42 -1.05 -11.07
CA ARG A 137 3.17 -0.43 -12.40
C ARG A 137 4.46 -0.12 -13.16
N ARG A 138 5.51 0.26 -12.45
CA ARG A 138 6.84 0.55 -13.01
C ARG A 138 7.83 -0.56 -12.68
N ARG A 139 7.39 -1.82 -12.77
CA ARG A 139 8.15 -3.00 -12.33
C ARG A 139 9.50 -3.15 -13.02
N THR A 140 9.56 -2.87 -14.32
CA THR A 140 10.80 -2.93 -15.10
C THR A 140 11.79 -1.88 -14.62
N ASP A 141 11.37 -0.61 -14.59
CA ASP A 141 12.20 0.50 -14.11
C ASP A 141 12.70 0.24 -12.69
N TYR A 142 11.79 -0.22 -11.80
CA TYR A 142 12.14 -0.52 -10.42
C TYR A 142 13.26 -1.57 -10.33
N ARG A 143 13.21 -2.62 -11.14
CA ARG A 143 14.26 -3.65 -11.17
C ARG A 143 15.57 -3.12 -11.73
N GLU A 144 15.51 -2.30 -12.76
CA GLU A 144 16.68 -1.70 -13.40
C GLU A 144 17.38 -0.72 -12.46
N PHE A 145 16.67 0.20 -11.83
CA PHE A 145 17.24 1.13 -10.85
C PHE A 145 17.78 0.41 -9.61
N LEU A 146 17.08 -0.63 -9.14
CA LEU A 146 17.53 -1.43 -8.01
C LEU A 146 18.87 -2.13 -8.34
N ALA A 147 18.96 -2.77 -9.51
CA ALA A 147 20.17 -3.44 -9.96
C ALA A 147 21.31 -2.44 -10.26
N ALA A 148 21.00 -1.27 -10.82
CA ALA A 148 21.98 -0.22 -11.05
C ALA A 148 22.61 0.28 -9.74
N ALA A 149 21.81 0.41 -8.67
CA ALA A 149 22.30 0.82 -7.35
C ALA A 149 23.22 -0.21 -6.66
N ASP A 150 23.27 -1.44 -7.17
CA ASP A 150 24.24 -2.47 -6.76
C ASP A 150 25.57 -2.41 -7.54
N SER A 151 25.67 -1.53 -8.52
CA SER A 151 26.87 -1.40 -9.35
C SER A 151 28.08 -0.90 -8.54
N PRO A 152 29.30 -1.36 -8.89
CA PRO A 152 30.51 -0.81 -8.31
C PRO A 152 30.66 0.70 -8.54
N ARG A 153 31.37 1.36 -7.63
CA ARG A 153 31.73 2.77 -7.77
C ARG A 153 32.46 3.06 -9.07
N GLN A 154 32.19 4.20 -9.68
CA GLN A 154 32.80 4.65 -10.94
C GLN A 154 33.79 5.79 -10.70
N GLY A 155 34.90 5.48 -10.03
CA GLY A 155 35.94 6.44 -9.71
C GLY A 155 35.94 6.89 -8.25
N ASP A 156 36.86 7.82 -7.93
CA ASP A 156 37.17 8.18 -6.54
C ASP A 156 36.10 9.04 -5.88
N LEU A 157 35.35 9.80 -6.69
CA LEU A 157 34.26 10.67 -6.22
C LEU A 157 32.90 10.00 -6.21
N ASP A 158 32.79 8.76 -6.69
CA ASP A 158 31.53 7.99 -6.74
C ASP A 158 31.63 6.79 -5.80
N GLY A 159 31.46 7.01 -4.51
CA GLY A 159 31.61 5.88 -3.61
C GLY A 159 30.93 6.01 -2.26
N ARG A 160 30.20 4.96 -1.92
CA ARG A 160 29.75 4.59 -0.57
C ARG A 160 30.35 3.21 -0.23
N GLY A 161 31.63 3.19 -0.02
CA GLY A 161 32.42 1.95 0.01
C GLY A 161 32.69 1.45 -1.43
N ASN A 162 32.28 0.21 -1.73
CA ASN A 162 32.51 -0.41 -3.03
C ASN A 162 31.41 -0.11 -4.07
N LEU A 163 30.29 0.50 -3.66
CA LEU A 163 29.12 0.73 -4.50
C LEU A 163 29.04 2.20 -4.95
N SER A 164 28.37 2.42 -6.08
CA SER A 164 28.13 3.74 -6.65
C SER A 164 27.15 4.56 -5.81
N ASP A 165 27.54 5.75 -5.41
CA ASP A 165 26.68 6.73 -4.74
C ASP A 165 25.70 7.39 -5.72
N ARG A 166 26.16 7.64 -6.94
CA ARG A 166 25.34 8.19 -8.02
C ARG A 166 24.16 7.28 -8.35
N MET A 167 24.42 5.98 -8.53
CA MET A 167 23.37 5.04 -8.87
C MET A 167 22.35 4.86 -7.71
N LEU A 168 22.80 4.92 -6.46
CA LEU A 168 21.87 4.97 -5.32
C LEU A 168 21.04 6.25 -5.34
N THR A 169 21.62 7.39 -5.64
CA THR A 169 20.92 8.67 -5.75
C THR A 169 19.84 8.61 -6.85
N ASP A 170 20.15 8.02 -7.99
CA ASP A 170 19.19 7.82 -9.08
C ASP A 170 18.04 6.88 -8.69
N PHE A 171 18.34 5.80 -7.96
CA PHE A 171 17.30 4.95 -7.37
C PHE A 171 16.42 5.71 -6.38
N CYS A 172 17.00 6.51 -5.48
CA CYS A 172 16.25 7.31 -4.51
C CYS A 172 15.33 8.31 -5.21
N ARG A 173 15.82 8.98 -6.27
CA ARG A 173 15.02 9.89 -7.10
C ARG A 173 13.85 9.16 -7.74
N PHE A 174 14.11 8.06 -8.43
CA PHE A 174 13.08 7.20 -9.03
C PHE A 174 12.00 6.82 -8.00
N PHE A 175 12.41 6.38 -6.81
CA PHE A 175 11.48 5.96 -5.77
C PHE A 175 10.58 7.11 -5.29
N LEU A 176 11.14 8.31 -5.10
CA LEU A 176 10.38 9.50 -4.74
C LEU A 176 9.43 9.95 -5.86
N GLU A 177 9.83 9.83 -7.13
CA GLU A 177 8.95 10.07 -8.28
C GLU A 177 7.77 9.11 -8.29
N VAL A 178 7.97 7.83 -7.96
CA VAL A 178 6.88 6.87 -7.78
C VAL A 178 5.94 7.29 -6.66
N CYS A 179 6.44 7.80 -5.53
CA CYS A 179 5.61 8.32 -4.45
C CYS A 179 4.77 9.52 -4.90
N LEU A 180 5.37 10.46 -5.63
CA LEU A 180 4.67 11.63 -6.18
C LEU A 180 3.59 11.22 -7.20
N ASP A 181 3.89 10.27 -8.09
CA ASP A 181 2.93 9.72 -9.04
C ASP A 181 1.71 9.12 -8.31
N GLN A 182 1.94 8.33 -7.26
CA GLN A 182 0.85 7.74 -6.48
C GLN A 182 0.03 8.77 -5.71
N THR A 183 0.66 9.81 -5.20
CA THR A 183 -0.02 10.92 -4.53
C THR A 183 -0.89 11.70 -5.53
N THR A 184 -0.33 12.04 -6.69
CA THR A 184 -1.05 12.74 -7.77
C THR A 184 -2.24 11.92 -8.28
N TYR A 185 -2.02 10.63 -8.48
CA TYR A 185 -3.06 9.69 -8.88
C TYR A 185 -4.22 9.66 -7.87
N MET A 186 -3.92 9.56 -6.57
CA MET A 186 -4.96 9.55 -5.54
C MET A 186 -5.67 10.89 -5.41
N ASN A 187 -4.95 12.01 -5.55
CA ASN A 187 -5.59 13.33 -5.61
C ASN A 187 -6.58 13.43 -6.77
N GLY A 188 -6.24 12.90 -7.94
CA GLY A 188 -7.15 12.83 -9.08
C GLY A 188 -8.38 11.95 -8.82
N LEU A 189 -8.19 10.79 -8.16
CA LEU A 189 -9.30 9.90 -7.80
C LEU A 189 -10.24 10.51 -6.76
N LEU A 190 -9.68 11.22 -5.80
CA LEU A 190 -10.42 11.86 -4.71
C LEU A 190 -10.92 13.25 -5.08
N ALA A 191 -10.60 13.76 -6.28
CA ALA A 191 -11.13 15.01 -6.76
C ALA A 191 -12.68 14.99 -6.69
N LEU A 192 -13.24 15.88 -5.88
CA LEU A 192 -14.64 15.87 -5.44
C LEU A 192 -15.60 15.80 -6.63
N ASN A 193 -15.40 16.66 -7.64
CA ASN A 193 -16.28 16.68 -8.82
C ASN A 193 -16.36 15.32 -9.53
N GLY A 194 -15.22 14.72 -9.80
CA GLY A 194 -15.20 13.38 -10.40
C GLY A 194 -15.80 12.28 -9.52
N LEU A 195 -15.67 12.38 -8.19
CA LEU A 195 -16.29 11.45 -7.27
C LEU A 195 -17.82 11.60 -7.26
N LEU A 196 -18.32 12.85 -7.22
CA LEU A 196 -19.76 13.13 -7.22
C LEU A 196 -20.45 12.54 -8.47
N ASP A 197 -19.84 12.69 -9.64
CA ASP A 197 -20.36 12.10 -10.88
C ASP A 197 -20.36 10.57 -10.85
N ARG A 198 -19.32 9.97 -10.30
CA ARG A 198 -19.22 8.51 -10.15
C ARG A 198 -20.24 7.94 -9.16
N LEU A 199 -20.51 8.65 -8.05
CA LEU A 199 -21.55 8.28 -7.10
C LEU A 199 -22.93 8.25 -7.77
N GLU A 200 -23.25 9.28 -8.54
CA GLU A 200 -24.51 9.34 -9.29
C GLU A 200 -24.61 8.23 -10.34
N ARG A 201 -23.55 8.10 -11.16
CA ARG A 201 -23.49 7.06 -12.19
C ARG A 201 -23.64 5.65 -11.59
N TYR A 202 -23.06 5.39 -10.44
CA TYR A 202 -23.22 4.11 -9.74
C TYR A 202 -24.68 3.81 -9.42
N VAL A 203 -25.44 4.79 -8.88
CA VAL A 203 -26.86 4.62 -8.57
C VAL A 203 -27.66 4.33 -9.85
N VAL A 204 -27.36 5.04 -10.95
CA VAL A 204 -28.01 4.80 -12.26
C VAL A 204 -27.73 3.39 -12.77
N LEU A 205 -26.44 2.97 -12.80
CA LEU A 205 -26.05 1.64 -13.27
C LEU A 205 -26.69 0.54 -12.43
N ARG A 206 -26.73 0.72 -11.11
CA ARG A 206 -27.34 -0.23 -10.20
C ARG A 206 -28.85 -0.37 -10.43
N ASN A 207 -29.54 0.75 -10.62
CA ASN A 207 -30.97 0.77 -10.89
C ASN A 207 -31.33 0.23 -12.30
N SER A 208 -30.37 0.21 -13.22
CA SER A 208 -30.48 -0.44 -14.54
C SER A 208 -30.12 -1.93 -14.51
N GLY A 209 -29.83 -2.52 -13.34
CA GLY A 209 -29.46 -3.94 -13.21
C GLY A 209 -28.07 -4.30 -13.72
N LEU A 210 -27.19 -3.30 -13.95
CA LEU A 210 -25.84 -3.48 -14.47
C LEU A 210 -24.77 -3.66 -13.37
N VAL A 211 -25.17 -3.64 -12.10
CA VAL A 211 -24.26 -3.85 -10.96
C VAL A 211 -24.53 -5.22 -10.35
N VAL A 212 -23.48 -5.97 -10.13
CA VAL A 212 -23.52 -7.24 -9.39
C VAL A 212 -23.02 -7.07 -7.97
N ASP A 213 -23.58 -7.83 -7.05
CA ASP A 213 -23.11 -7.90 -5.66
C ASP A 213 -21.86 -8.78 -5.53
N VAL A 214 -21.34 -8.93 -4.31
CA VAL A 214 -20.18 -9.78 -4.00
C VAL A 214 -20.38 -11.27 -4.29
N GLN A 215 -21.63 -11.69 -4.52
CA GLN A 215 -22.01 -13.07 -4.83
C GLN A 215 -22.24 -13.28 -6.34
N GLY A 216 -22.04 -12.24 -7.17
CA GLY A 216 -22.27 -12.27 -8.61
C GLY A 216 -23.76 -12.18 -9.02
N LYS A 217 -24.65 -11.83 -8.08
CA LYS A 217 -26.08 -11.58 -8.36
C LYS A 217 -26.31 -10.10 -8.65
N THR A 218 -27.33 -9.79 -9.44
CA THR A 218 -27.76 -8.41 -9.67
C THR A 218 -28.07 -7.73 -8.34
N ALA A 219 -27.39 -6.64 -8.05
CA ALA A 219 -27.59 -5.88 -6.83
C ALA A 219 -28.98 -5.24 -6.81
N ALA A 220 -29.65 -5.24 -5.64
CA ALA A 220 -30.96 -4.65 -5.50
C ALA A 220 -30.92 -3.14 -5.82
N ALA A 221 -31.96 -2.66 -6.52
CA ALA A 221 -32.07 -1.25 -6.88
C ALA A 221 -32.08 -0.34 -5.63
N LEU A 222 -31.44 0.81 -5.74
CA LEU A 222 -31.45 1.84 -4.71
C LEU A 222 -32.55 2.87 -4.99
N HIS A 223 -33.03 3.50 -3.93
CA HIS A 223 -33.94 4.61 -4.12
C HIS A 223 -33.26 5.74 -4.89
N PRO A 224 -33.90 6.41 -5.88
CA PRO A 224 -33.27 7.46 -6.70
C PRO A 224 -32.62 8.61 -5.90
N ARG A 225 -33.19 8.96 -4.74
CA ARG A 225 -32.64 10.00 -3.84
C ARG A 225 -31.30 9.63 -3.17
N VAL A 226 -30.87 8.38 -3.25
CA VAL A 226 -29.58 7.93 -2.71
C VAL A 226 -28.41 8.68 -3.37
N ALA A 227 -28.50 8.98 -4.66
CA ALA A 227 -27.45 9.74 -5.35
C ALA A 227 -27.24 11.13 -4.71
N ALA A 228 -28.32 11.85 -4.45
CA ALA A 228 -28.28 13.15 -3.80
C ALA A 228 -27.71 13.05 -2.37
N LEU A 229 -28.14 12.06 -1.61
CA LEU A 229 -27.62 11.83 -0.25
C LEU A 229 -26.11 11.55 -0.25
N LEU A 230 -25.64 10.62 -1.09
CA LEU A 230 -24.22 10.29 -1.18
C LEU A 230 -23.39 11.50 -1.60
N LYS A 231 -23.87 12.33 -2.54
CA LYS A 231 -23.19 13.57 -2.95
C LYS A 231 -23.09 14.57 -1.80
N VAL A 232 -24.15 14.79 -1.04
CA VAL A 232 -24.12 15.72 0.11
C VAL A 232 -23.16 15.19 1.16
N VAL A 233 -23.21 13.92 1.52
CA VAL A 233 -22.28 13.32 2.50
C VAL A 233 -20.83 13.41 2.02
N ALA A 234 -20.57 13.18 0.72
CA ALA A 234 -19.23 13.32 0.14
C ALA A 234 -18.70 14.76 0.20
N THR A 235 -19.58 15.74 0.03
CA THR A 235 -19.22 17.18 0.03
C THR A 235 -19.02 17.73 1.43
N THR A 236 -19.88 17.32 2.40
CA THR A 236 -19.82 17.84 3.78
C THR A 236 -18.91 17.01 4.69
N GLY A 237 -18.55 15.79 4.26
CA GLY A 237 -17.77 14.82 5.03
C GLY A 237 -18.64 14.03 6.02
N GLU A 238 -19.51 14.67 6.76
CA GLU A 238 -20.40 14.06 7.76
C GLU A 238 -21.70 14.87 7.88
N ILE A 239 -22.85 14.20 7.98
CA ILE A 239 -24.15 14.83 8.21
C ILE A 239 -24.93 14.12 9.30
N SER A 240 -25.79 14.85 10.01
CA SER A 240 -26.72 14.28 10.96
C SER A 240 -27.81 13.44 10.25
N ARG A 241 -28.43 12.51 10.95
CA ARG A 241 -29.53 11.72 10.39
C ARG A 241 -30.75 12.60 10.00
N GLY A 242 -30.99 13.67 10.77
CA GLY A 242 -32.06 14.62 10.44
C GLY A 242 -31.81 15.37 9.13
N GLU A 243 -30.54 15.75 8.86
CA GLU A 243 -30.14 16.33 7.58
C GLU A 243 -30.24 15.30 6.45
N ALA A 244 -29.84 14.06 6.69
CA ALA A 244 -29.98 12.96 5.71
C ALA A 244 -31.46 12.77 5.30
N PHE A 245 -32.38 12.81 6.25
CA PHE A 245 -33.83 12.70 5.96
C PHE A 245 -34.32 13.90 5.14
N ARG A 246 -33.84 15.11 5.42
CA ARG A 246 -34.17 16.30 4.62
C ARG A 246 -33.67 16.19 3.18
N VAL A 247 -32.47 15.68 2.98
CA VAL A 247 -31.89 15.47 1.63
C VAL A 247 -32.68 14.40 0.85
N ILE A 248 -33.13 13.35 1.54
CA ILE A 248 -33.92 12.28 0.93
C ILE A 248 -35.33 12.78 0.53
N GLU A 249 -35.85 13.81 1.21
CA GLU A 249 -37.21 14.40 0.96
C GLU A 249 -38.35 13.37 0.96
N MET A 250 -38.29 12.40 1.87
CA MET A 250 -39.28 11.32 1.98
C MET A 250 -39.79 11.21 3.42
N SER A 251 -40.80 10.38 3.63
CA SER A 251 -41.26 10.09 4.98
C SER A 251 -40.12 9.55 5.85
N GLU A 252 -40.16 9.84 7.15
CA GLU A 252 -39.13 9.40 8.08
C GLU A 252 -38.91 7.87 8.06
N ARG A 253 -40.01 7.11 7.88
CA ARG A 253 -39.94 5.65 7.74
C ARG A 253 -39.15 5.22 6.51
N THR A 254 -39.40 5.84 5.35
CA THR A 254 -38.67 5.57 4.11
C THR A 254 -37.21 5.98 4.24
N GLY A 255 -36.95 7.16 4.81
CA GLY A 255 -35.58 7.63 5.06
C GLY A 255 -34.77 6.71 5.96
N ARG A 256 -35.40 6.18 7.03
CA ARG A 256 -34.75 5.18 7.91
C ARG A 256 -34.40 3.90 7.15
N ASN A 257 -35.28 3.40 6.28
CA ASN A 257 -35.02 2.21 5.48
C ASN A 257 -33.86 2.45 4.51
N ILE A 258 -33.83 3.58 3.82
CA ILE A 258 -32.74 3.95 2.91
C ILE A 258 -31.42 4.04 3.66
N LEU A 259 -31.37 4.75 4.80
CA LEU A 259 -30.16 4.83 5.61
C LEU A 259 -29.70 3.48 6.12
N LYS A 260 -30.64 2.61 6.54
CA LYS A 260 -30.32 1.26 6.97
C LYS A 260 -29.66 0.47 5.85
N THR A 261 -30.24 0.46 4.64
CA THR A 261 -29.66 -0.24 3.48
C THR A 261 -28.23 0.25 3.21
N LEU A 262 -27.99 1.57 3.21
CA LEU A 262 -26.66 2.12 2.92
C LEU A 262 -25.64 1.83 4.03
N LEU A 263 -26.07 1.75 5.28
CA LEU A 263 -25.24 1.35 6.41
C LEU A 263 -24.93 -0.16 6.38
N ASP A 264 -25.93 -0.99 6.12
CA ASP A 264 -25.78 -2.44 6.03
C ASP A 264 -24.81 -2.83 4.88
N GLU A 265 -24.86 -2.11 3.77
CA GLU A 265 -23.95 -2.28 2.64
C GLU A 265 -22.58 -1.56 2.82
N GLY A 266 -22.40 -0.81 3.89
CA GLY A 266 -21.15 -0.09 4.18
C GLY A 266 -20.89 1.14 3.31
N MET A 267 -21.84 1.57 2.47
CA MET A 267 -21.73 2.80 1.68
C MET A 267 -21.82 4.05 2.55
N LEU A 268 -22.47 3.94 3.71
CA LEU A 268 -22.40 4.91 4.79
C LEU A 268 -21.86 4.23 6.05
N LEU A 269 -21.16 5.00 6.87
CA LEU A 269 -20.64 4.57 8.16
C LEU A 269 -21.14 5.50 9.26
N THR A 270 -21.30 4.97 10.46
CA THR A 270 -21.63 5.74 11.67
C THR A 270 -20.84 5.23 12.86
N ARG A 271 -20.56 6.09 13.84
CA ARG A 271 -19.87 5.70 15.08
C ARG A 271 -20.81 5.19 16.16
N SER A 272 -22.11 5.41 16.01
CA SER A 272 -23.13 4.96 16.96
C SER A 272 -24.50 4.88 16.28
N ASP A 273 -25.42 4.12 16.86
CA ASP A 273 -26.78 3.87 16.29
C ASP A 273 -27.58 5.11 15.97
N LYS A 274 -27.33 6.21 16.67
CA LYS A 274 -28.00 7.52 16.45
C LYS A 274 -27.04 8.59 15.95
N GLY A 275 -25.76 8.25 15.76
CA GLY A 275 -24.72 9.18 15.34
C GLY A 275 -24.87 9.65 13.90
N PRO A 276 -24.12 10.70 13.54
CA PRO A 276 -24.06 11.19 12.18
C PRO A 276 -23.48 10.13 11.24
N VAL A 277 -23.74 10.31 9.94
CA VAL A 277 -23.31 9.39 8.90
C VAL A 277 -22.25 10.06 8.02
N ARG A 278 -21.27 9.28 7.62
CA ARG A 278 -20.19 9.66 6.71
C ARG A 278 -20.08 8.65 5.58
N LEU A 279 -19.41 9.02 4.48
CA LEU A 279 -19.21 8.11 3.36
C LEU A 279 -18.33 6.95 3.79
N GLY A 280 -18.74 5.73 3.40
CA GLY A 280 -17.96 4.50 3.50
C GLY A 280 -17.52 4.04 2.11
N PHE A 281 -16.49 3.19 2.06
CA PHE A 281 -15.89 2.72 0.80
C PHE A 281 -15.79 1.19 0.81
N PRO A 282 -16.94 0.47 0.75
CA PRO A 282 -16.93 -0.98 0.73
C PRO A 282 -16.36 -1.52 -0.59
N ALA A 283 -15.74 -2.70 -0.53
CA ALA A 283 -15.04 -3.29 -1.68
C ALA A 283 -15.92 -3.44 -2.93
N HIS A 284 -17.21 -3.73 -2.78
CA HIS A 284 -18.13 -3.95 -3.90
C HIS A 284 -18.43 -2.69 -4.72
N VAL A 285 -18.28 -1.50 -4.16
CA VAL A 285 -18.44 -0.23 -4.90
C VAL A 285 -17.13 0.31 -5.44
N ALA A 286 -15.98 -0.19 -4.97
CA ALA A 286 -14.67 0.38 -5.25
C ALA A 286 -14.38 0.48 -6.76
N GLY A 287 -14.74 -0.54 -7.54
CA GLY A 287 -14.56 -0.53 -9.00
C GLY A 287 -15.42 0.52 -9.73
N TYR A 288 -16.54 0.94 -9.15
CA TYR A 288 -17.43 1.96 -9.73
C TYR A 288 -17.04 3.38 -9.29
N TRP A 289 -16.75 3.54 -8.00
CA TRP A 289 -16.39 4.86 -7.44
C TRP A 289 -14.96 5.25 -7.74
N PHE A 290 -14.08 4.25 -7.89
CA PHE A 290 -12.65 4.40 -8.17
C PHE A 290 -12.21 3.43 -9.28
N PRO A 291 -12.70 3.56 -10.53
CA PRO A 291 -12.47 2.59 -11.59
C PRO A 291 -10.99 2.36 -11.94
N GLN A 292 -10.12 3.32 -11.59
CA GLN A 292 -8.69 3.20 -11.82
C GLN A 292 -7.93 2.62 -10.59
N LEU A 293 -8.63 2.27 -9.50
CA LEU A 293 -7.99 1.71 -8.31
C LEU A 293 -7.38 0.33 -8.60
N TYR A 294 -8.05 -0.45 -9.44
CA TYR A 294 -7.56 -1.72 -9.93
C TYR A 294 -6.92 -1.51 -11.32
N PRO A 295 -5.71 -2.05 -11.57
CA PRO A 295 -5.18 -2.06 -12.93
C PRO A 295 -6.20 -2.78 -13.82
N THR A 296 -6.68 -2.13 -14.85
CA THR A 296 -7.21 -2.85 -16.00
C THR A 296 -6.04 -3.68 -16.52
N GLU A 297 -6.20 -5.02 -16.57
CA GLU A 297 -5.28 -5.85 -17.32
C GLU A 297 -5.32 -5.30 -18.75
N ASP A 298 -4.30 -4.53 -19.11
CA ASP A 298 -4.00 -4.27 -20.51
C ASP A 298 -3.65 -5.64 -21.08
N HIS A 299 -4.60 -6.23 -21.77
CA HIS A 299 -4.39 -7.39 -22.60
C HIS A 299 -3.25 -7.06 -23.61
N ARG A 300 -2.05 -7.50 -23.29
CA ARG A 300 -0.96 -7.70 -24.23
C ARG A 300 -0.46 -9.12 -24.15
#